data_7ff97e3e9fbb6b7168a40c08b897c17e
#
_entry.id   7ff97e3e9fbb6b7168a40c08b897c17e
#
_cell.length_a   1.000
_cell.length_b   1.000
_cell.length_c   1.000
_cell.angle_alpha   90.00
_cell.angle_beta   90.00
_cell.angle_gamma   90.00
#
_symmetry.space_group_name_H-M   'P 1'
#
loop_
_entity.id
_entity.type
_entity.pdbx_description
1 polymer ?
#
loop_
_entity_poly.entity_id
_entity_poly.type
_entity_poly.pdbx_seq_one_letter_code
_entity_poly.pdbx_strand_id
1 'polypeptide(L)'
;MKRLTKLLILATFSVNAALAQNPVSLRQQCFPMDLPTEDDNLEWKQYIYREINLMEDDNIGLYCTREAECKNGLFDTIFNLAVAQKIPVYQYNIDGNEIFSEDTKIDIKDILRNHHIFYQIKDGKVLVDRSDIPSDEILTYYIKEEVSYNLTNSSFKTRVVALCPILVEDNEFIDGIERYPLFWVKYNDIKPYLNNITIIPDYRNTAKVMSVTDFFARNLYKGDIYKVSNALDRTLNQIVGSDSALKVAQQHIEDDIRRIRKTTYNTYYNSSCVTLKRYSE
;
A
#
# COMPACT_ATOMS: atom_id res chain seq x y z
N MET A 1 46.98 -56.33 52.38
CA MET A 1 46.70 -55.73 51.04
C MET A 1 45.38 -54.95 51.10
N LYS A 2 45.47 -53.66 51.29
CA LYS A 2 44.27 -52.76 51.36
C LYS A 2 44.20 -51.93 50.11
N ARG A 3 43.18 -52.19 49.31
CA ARG A 3 42.89 -51.34 48.10
C ARG A 3 42.07 -50.13 48.52
N LEU A 4 42.64 -48.96 48.40
CA LEU A 4 41.93 -47.66 48.52
C LEU A 4 41.14 -47.40 47.23
N THR A 5 39.84 -47.39 47.31
CA THR A 5 38.95 -46.93 46.29
C THR A 5 38.81 -45.38 46.43
N LYS A 6 39.37 -44.64 45.49
CA LYS A 6 39.17 -43.18 45.42
C LYS A 6 37.80 -42.91 44.79
N LEU A 7 36.92 -42.33 45.57
CA LEU A 7 35.62 -41.80 45.11
C LEU A 7 35.84 -40.46 44.44
N LEU A 8 35.62 -40.42 43.12
CA LEU A 8 35.69 -39.20 42.33
C LEU A 8 34.32 -38.53 42.38
N ILE A 9 34.18 -37.45 43.15
CA ILE A 9 32.97 -36.64 43.17
C ILE A 9 33.07 -35.65 41.98
N LEU A 10 32.26 -35.93 40.94
CA LEU A 10 32.08 -35.04 39.81
C LEU A 10 31.06 -33.93 40.23
N ALA A 11 31.56 -32.77 40.56
CA ALA A 11 30.72 -31.60 40.77
C ALA A 11 30.26 -31.06 39.40
N THR A 12 29.01 -31.31 39.05
CA THR A 12 28.38 -30.66 37.88
C THR A 12 28.02 -29.24 38.25
N PHE A 13 28.82 -28.30 37.76
CA PHE A 13 28.45 -26.88 37.74
C PHE A 13 27.34 -26.68 36.67
N SER A 14 26.10 -26.59 37.09
CA SER A 14 25.02 -26.07 36.27
C SER A 14 25.20 -24.55 36.13
N VAL A 15 25.74 -24.13 34.99
CA VAL A 15 25.75 -22.72 34.60
C VAL A 15 24.32 -22.37 34.22
N ASN A 16 23.59 -21.75 35.14
CA ASN A 16 22.37 -21.02 34.80
C ASN A 16 22.77 -19.79 34.01
N ALA A 17 22.77 -19.90 32.70
CA ALA A 17 22.78 -18.74 31.83
C ALA A 17 21.43 -18.02 32.01
N ALA A 18 21.37 -17.11 32.94
CA ALA A 18 20.32 -16.10 32.99
C ALA A 18 20.42 -15.33 31.68
N LEU A 19 19.53 -15.60 30.75
CA LEU A 19 19.31 -14.73 29.58
C LEU A 19 18.96 -13.35 30.13
N ALA A 20 19.93 -12.45 30.11
CA ALA A 20 19.72 -11.07 30.39
C ALA A 20 18.76 -10.54 29.32
N GLN A 21 17.46 -10.54 29.61
CA GLN A 21 16.50 -9.81 28.83
C GLN A 21 16.89 -8.36 28.92
N ASN A 22 17.31 -7.79 27.80
CA ASN A 22 17.57 -6.34 27.74
C ASN A 22 16.31 -5.63 28.22
N PRO A 23 16.40 -4.74 29.22
CA PRO A 23 15.23 -4.03 29.70
C PRO A 23 14.67 -3.20 28.53
N VAL A 24 13.43 -3.52 28.14
CA VAL A 24 12.72 -2.76 27.13
C VAL A 24 12.65 -1.31 27.59
N SER A 25 13.10 -0.38 26.76
CA SER A 25 13.11 1.04 27.13
C SER A 25 11.67 1.52 27.40
N LEU A 26 11.51 2.50 28.31
CA LEU A 26 10.20 3.11 28.60
C LEU A 26 9.49 3.57 27.32
N ARG A 27 10.24 4.03 26.33
CA ARG A 27 9.73 4.43 25.02
C ARG A 27 9.16 3.24 24.25
N GLN A 28 9.79 2.05 24.29
CA GLN A 28 9.27 0.83 23.70
C GLN A 28 8.06 0.27 24.44
N GLN A 29 7.98 0.48 25.77
CA GLN A 29 6.82 0.12 26.57
C GLN A 29 5.61 1.02 26.28
N CYS A 30 5.83 2.33 26.00
CA CYS A 30 4.78 3.25 25.60
C CYS A 30 4.34 3.06 24.12
N PHE A 31 5.18 2.47 23.29
CA PHE A 31 4.91 2.24 21.87
C PHE A 31 5.23 0.78 21.51
N PRO A 32 4.36 -0.17 21.83
CA PRO A 32 4.56 -1.57 21.44
C PRO A 32 4.67 -1.66 19.92
N MET A 33 5.80 -2.19 19.43
CA MET A 33 6.06 -2.32 18.00
C MET A 33 5.30 -3.46 17.34
N ASP A 34 4.86 -4.43 18.15
CA ASP A 34 4.10 -5.58 17.67
C ASP A 34 2.62 -5.41 18.04
N LEU A 35 1.87 -4.79 17.13
CA LEU A 35 0.42 -4.80 17.22
C LEU A 35 -0.10 -6.17 16.77
N PRO A 36 -1.09 -6.76 17.47
CA PRO A 36 -1.74 -7.98 17.01
C PRO A 36 -2.21 -7.79 15.58
N THR A 37 -1.89 -8.74 14.73
CA THR A 37 -2.13 -8.67 13.28
C THR A 37 -3.57 -8.98 12.90
N GLU A 38 -4.46 -9.27 13.82
CA GLU A 38 -5.83 -9.70 13.53
C GLU A 38 -6.90 -8.80 14.12
N ASP A 39 -7.88 -8.57 13.31
CA ASP A 39 -8.92 -7.56 13.32
C ASP A 39 -10.09 -7.82 14.28
N ASP A 40 -9.95 -8.67 15.29
CA ASP A 40 -11.06 -9.12 16.13
C ASP A 40 -11.76 -8.03 16.95
N ASN A 41 -11.19 -6.82 17.01
CA ASN A 41 -11.76 -5.67 17.71
C ASN A 41 -11.78 -4.40 16.85
N LEU A 42 -12.09 -4.57 15.58
CA LEU A 42 -12.19 -3.46 14.64
C LEU A 42 -13.53 -2.74 14.87
N GLU A 43 -13.50 -1.53 15.39
CA GLU A 43 -14.73 -0.77 15.61
C GLU A 43 -15.19 0.02 14.39
N TRP A 44 -14.25 0.43 13.56
CA TRP A 44 -14.56 1.20 12.36
C TRP A 44 -13.58 0.87 11.23
N LYS A 45 -14.15 0.68 10.04
CA LYS A 45 -13.42 0.39 8.81
C LYS A 45 -14.12 1.03 7.63
N GLN A 46 -13.36 1.68 6.77
CA GLN A 46 -13.86 2.27 5.55
C GLN A 46 -12.85 2.12 4.42
N TYR A 47 -13.34 1.90 3.21
CA TYR A 47 -12.50 1.96 2.02
C TYR A 47 -12.60 3.33 1.39
N ILE A 48 -11.44 3.90 1.06
CA ILE A 48 -11.28 5.18 0.40
C ILE A 48 -10.55 4.95 -0.90
N TYR A 49 -10.97 5.64 -1.93
CA TYR A 49 -10.37 5.53 -3.24
C TYR A 49 -9.81 6.90 -3.63
N ARG A 50 -8.50 6.90 -3.90
CA ARG A 50 -7.78 8.10 -4.32
C ARG A 50 -7.33 7.99 -5.75
N GLU A 51 -7.34 9.11 -6.40
CA GLU A 51 -6.65 9.33 -7.67
C GLU A 51 -5.33 10.02 -7.38
N ILE A 52 -4.21 9.39 -7.71
CA ILE A 52 -2.88 9.98 -7.60
C ILE A 52 -2.35 10.34 -8.97
N ASN A 53 -1.97 11.59 -9.16
CA ASN A 53 -1.31 12.06 -10.35
C ASN A 53 0.21 11.97 -10.17
N LEU A 54 0.88 11.23 -11.05
CA LEU A 54 2.33 11.01 -10.97
C LEU A 54 3.16 12.23 -11.38
N MET A 55 2.52 13.24 -12.00
CA MET A 55 3.18 14.50 -12.36
C MET A 55 3.24 15.49 -11.20
N GLU A 56 2.60 15.19 -10.07
CA GLU A 56 2.70 15.99 -8.87
C GLU A 56 4.01 15.75 -8.13
N ASP A 57 4.55 16.79 -7.52
CA ASP A 57 5.83 16.78 -6.81
C ASP A 57 5.97 15.66 -5.77
N ASP A 58 4.89 15.38 -5.03
CA ASP A 58 4.88 14.34 -4.00
C ASP A 58 4.85 12.91 -4.57
N ASN A 59 4.48 12.74 -5.85
CA ASN A 59 4.28 11.44 -6.49
C ASN A 59 5.30 11.15 -7.59
N ILE A 60 6.04 12.17 -8.04
CA ILE A 60 6.94 12.08 -9.22
C ILE A 60 7.97 10.94 -9.12
N GLY A 61 8.33 10.55 -7.91
CA GLY A 61 9.22 9.42 -7.69
C GLY A 61 8.66 8.06 -8.13
N LEU A 62 7.34 7.95 -8.30
CA LEU A 62 6.68 6.75 -8.82
C LEU A 62 6.66 6.72 -10.35
N TYR A 63 6.78 7.89 -10.99
CA TYR A 63 6.84 8.02 -12.43
C TYR A 63 8.25 7.76 -12.95
N CYS A 64 8.34 7.05 -14.02
CA CYS A 64 9.61 6.75 -14.64
C CYS A 64 9.97 7.85 -15.66
N THR A 65 10.97 8.66 -15.33
CA THR A 65 11.37 9.81 -16.16
C THR A 65 12.50 9.55 -17.15
N ARG A 66 13.14 8.36 -17.10
CA ARG A 66 14.29 8.03 -17.96
C ARG A 66 14.19 6.61 -18.49
N GLU A 67 14.30 6.43 -19.80
CA GLU A 67 14.27 5.12 -20.46
C GLU A 67 15.19 4.07 -19.82
N ALA A 68 16.39 4.46 -19.36
CA ALA A 68 17.33 3.56 -18.71
C ALA A 68 16.88 3.13 -17.29
N GLU A 69 16.12 3.97 -16.60
CA GLU A 69 15.65 3.75 -15.24
C GLU A 69 14.26 3.10 -15.22
N CYS A 70 13.49 3.23 -16.30
CA CYS A 70 12.15 2.65 -16.44
C CYS A 70 12.11 1.12 -16.44
N LYS A 71 13.24 0.46 -16.61
CA LYS A 71 13.30 -1.02 -16.53
C LYS A 71 12.75 -1.60 -15.22
N ASN A 72 12.64 -0.77 -14.19
CA ASN A 72 12.20 -1.16 -12.86
C ASN A 72 11.19 -0.15 -12.27
N GLY A 73 10.46 0.59 -13.10
CA GLY A 73 9.38 1.49 -12.66
C GLY A 73 8.22 0.73 -12.01
N LEU A 74 7.36 1.45 -11.30
CA LEU A 74 6.18 0.88 -10.67
C LEU A 74 5.30 0.16 -11.71
N PHE A 75 4.96 0.84 -12.82
CA PHE A 75 4.11 0.29 -13.87
C PHE A 75 4.77 -0.90 -14.56
N ASP A 76 6.02 -0.76 -15.02
CA ASP A 76 6.74 -1.84 -15.69
C ASP A 76 6.79 -3.11 -14.84
N THR A 77 7.02 -2.95 -13.53
CA THR A 77 7.05 -4.10 -12.63
C THR A 77 5.68 -4.78 -12.56
N ILE A 78 4.61 -4.01 -12.33
CA ILE A 78 3.24 -4.54 -12.25
C ILE A 78 2.85 -5.21 -13.58
N PHE A 79 3.10 -4.52 -14.70
CA PHE A 79 2.76 -5.00 -16.03
C PHE A 79 3.49 -6.29 -16.39
N ASN A 80 4.79 -6.33 -16.20
CA ASN A 80 5.60 -7.53 -16.47
C ASN A 80 5.20 -8.73 -15.59
N LEU A 81 4.82 -8.50 -14.33
CA LEU A 81 4.30 -9.54 -13.45
C LEU A 81 2.95 -10.07 -13.95
N ALA A 82 2.08 -9.18 -14.43
CA ALA A 82 0.78 -9.53 -14.99
C ALA A 82 0.94 -10.31 -16.30
N VAL A 83 1.78 -9.84 -17.22
CA VAL A 83 2.08 -10.54 -18.50
C VAL A 83 2.70 -11.91 -18.24
N ALA A 84 3.58 -12.03 -17.25
CA ALA A 84 4.18 -13.30 -16.85
C ALA A 84 3.21 -14.18 -16.02
N GLN A 85 1.96 -13.74 -15.79
CA GLN A 85 0.94 -14.42 -14.98
C GLN A 85 1.42 -14.79 -13.56
N LYS A 86 2.33 -13.98 -13.00
CA LYS A 86 2.82 -14.16 -11.63
C LYS A 86 1.91 -13.57 -10.58
N ILE A 87 1.06 -12.64 -10.96
CA ILE A 87 0.06 -11.98 -10.12
C ILE A 87 -1.30 -12.02 -10.81
N PRO A 88 -2.39 -12.17 -10.07
CA PRO A 88 -3.73 -12.03 -10.62
C PRO A 88 -4.05 -10.56 -10.90
N VAL A 89 -4.75 -10.32 -12.00
CA VAL A 89 -5.30 -9.01 -12.35
C VAL A 89 -6.83 -9.09 -12.36
N TYR A 90 -7.46 -8.01 -11.94
CA TYR A 90 -8.91 -7.94 -11.75
C TYR A 90 -9.52 -6.84 -12.60
N GLN A 91 -10.73 -7.08 -13.08
CA GLN A 91 -11.43 -6.13 -13.91
C GLN A 91 -11.68 -4.80 -13.17
N TYR A 92 -11.48 -3.69 -13.89
CA TYR A 92 -12.01 -2.42 -13.49
C TYR A 92 -13.50 -2.37 -13.87
N ASN A 93 -14.35 -2.08 -12.89
CA ASN A 93 -15.78 -1.97 -13.11
C ASN A 93 -16.24 -0.54 -12.81
N ILE A 94 -16.76 0.15 -13.82
CA ILE A 94 -17.21 1.55 -13.70
C ILE A 94 -18.41 1.68 -12.76
N ASP A 95 -19.30 0.69 -12.78
CA ASP A 95 -20.61 0.74 -12.12
C ASP A 95 -20.70 -0.16 -10.89
N GLY A 96 -19.61 -0.73 -10.43
CA GLY A 96 -19.67 -1.74 -9.40
C GLY A 96 -18.56 -1.71 -8.36
N ASN A 97 -18.78 -2.48 -7.31
CA ASN A 97 -17.80 -2.68 -6.24
C ASN A 97 -16.56 -3.35 -6.81
N GLU A 98 -15.40 -2.84 -6.44
CA GLU A 98 -14.12 -3.48 -6.71
C GLU A 98 -13.97 -4.71 -5.81
N ILE A 99 -14.53 -5.83 -6.29
CA ILE A 99 -14.44 -7.14 -5.65
C ILE A 99 -13.27 -7.89 -6.29
N PHE A 100 -12.36 -8.38 -5.47
CA PHE A 100 -11.19 -9.15 -5.93
C PHE A 100 -11.41 -10.65 -5.69
N SER A 101 -12.36 -11.23 -6.44
CA SER A 101 -12.70 -12.66 -6.41
C SER A 101 -12.21 -13.39 -7.66
N GLU A 102 -12.38 -14.70 -7.72
CA GLU A 102 -12.07 -15.49 -8.93
C GLU A 102 -12.90 -15.03 -10.14
N ASP A 103 -14.17 -14.66 -9.91
CA ASP A 103 -15.10 -14.26 -10.97
C ASP A 103 -14.75 -12.90 -11.60
N THR A 104 -13.98 -12.07 -10.91
CA THR A 104 -13.55 -10.74 -11.39
C THR A 104 -12.13 -10.74 -11.93
N LYS A 105 -11.45 -11.90 -11.91
CA LYS A 105 -10.16 -12.04 -12.59
C LYS A 105 -10.34 -11.95 -14.11
N ILE A 106 -9.37 -11.29 -14.75
CA ILE A 106 -9.34 -11.17 -16.21
C ILE A 106 -8.02 -11.74 -16.75
N ASP A 107 -8.07 -12.22 -18.00
CA ASP A 107 -6.84 -12.62 -18.70
C ASP A 107 -6.11 -11.34 -19.16
N ILE A 108 -4.82 -11.28 -18.91
CA ILE A 108 -3.96 -10.17 -19.38
C ILE A 108 -4.08 -9.96 -20.90
N LYS A 109 -4.32 -11.02 -21.66
CA LYS A 109 -4.50 -10.95 -23.12
C LYS A 109 -5.72 -10.13 -23.52
N ASP A 110 -6.77 -10.14 -22.70
CA ASP A 110 -7.97 -9.32 -22.95
C ASP A 110 -7.65 -7.84 -22.77
N ILE A 111 -6.84 -7.51 -21.75
CA ILE A 111 -6.34 -6.15 -21.52
C ILE A 111 -5.49 -5.69 -22.69
N LEU A 112 -4.51 -6.53 -23.10
CA LEU A 112 -3.61 -6.19 -24.21
C LEU A 112 -4.38 -5.93 -25.51
N ARG A 113 -5.41 -6.73 -25.79
CA ARG A 113 -6.26 -6.55 -26.97
C ARG A 113 -7.14 -5.31 -26.89
N ASN A 114 -7.76 -5.07 -25.73
CA ASN A 114 -8.68 -3.96 -25.55
C ASN A 114 -7.97 -2.59 -25.62
N HIS A 115 -6.71 -2.55 -25.23
CA HIS A 115 -5.89 -1.33 -25.24
C HIS A 115 -4.85 -1.31 -26.37
N HIS A 116 -5.04 -2.15 -27.41
CA HIS A 116 -4.22 -2.19 -28.62
C HIS A 116 -2.72 -2.39 -28.36
N ILE A 117 -2.33 -2.97 -27.21
CA ILE A 117 -0.95 -3.29 -26.88
C ILE A 117 -0.52 -4.52 -27.66
N PHE A 118 0.52 -4.35 -28.49
CA PHE A 118 1.01 -5.45 -29.31
C PHE A 118 1.70 -6.53 -28.47
N TYR A 119 1.39 -7.80 -28.75
CA TYR A 119 2.01 -8.92 -28.05
C TYR A 119 2.18 -10.14 -28.97
N GLN A 120 3.10 -11.01 -28.64
CA GLN A 120 3.35 -12.27 -29.32
C GLN A 120 3.15 -13.43 -28.33
N ILE A 121 2.79 -14.59 -28.87
CA ILE A 121 2.77 -15.83 -28.08
C ILE A 121 3.90 -16.72 -28.57
N LYS A 122 4.86 -17.00 -27.69
CA LYS A 122 6.00 -17.88 -27.96
C LYS A 122 6.09 -18.91 -26.84
N ASP A 123 6.13 -20.18 -27.22
CA ASP A 123 6.20 -21.31 -26.28
C ASP A 123 5.06 -21.26 -25.22
N GLY A 124 3.86 -20.83 -25.63
CA GLY A 124 2.71 -20.69 -24.74
C GLY A 124 2.75 -19.50 -23.78
N LYS A 125 3.78 -18.66 -23.86
CA LYS A 125 3.93 -17.46 -23.03
C LYS A 125 3.62 -16.20 -23.83
N VAL A 126 2.97 -15.26 -23.18
CA VAL A 126 2.76 -13.92 -23.72
C VAL A 126 4.07 -13.13 -23.59
N LEU A 127 4.47 -12.50 -24.66
CA LEU A 127 5.63 -11.61 -24.72
C LEU A 127 5.17 -10.27 -25.28
N VAL A 128 5.51 -9.20 -24.59
CA VAL A 128 5.31 -7.81 -25.03
C VAL A 128 6.68 -7.19 -25.21
N ASP A 129 6.93 -6.59 -26.37
CA ASP A 129 8.17 -5.86 -26.55
C ASP A 129 8.15 -4.59 -25.69
N ARG A 130 9.33 -4.19 -25.24
CA ARG A 130 9.45 -3.04 -24.33
C ARG A 130 8.90 -1.74 -24.92
N SER A 131 9.07 -1.55 -26.23
CA SER A 131 8.55 -0.41 -26.97
C SER A 131 7.02 -0.35 -27.01
N ASP A 132 6.36 -1.49 -26.76
CA ASP A 132 4.91 -1.60 -26.79
C ASP A 132 4.28 -1.48 -25.39
N ILE A 133 5.11 -1.38 -24.34
CA ILE A 133 4.63 -1.15 -22.97
C ILE A 133 4.34 0.35 -22.81
N PRO A 134 3.09 0.75 -22.50
CA PRO A 134 2.70 2.17 -22.45
C PRO A 134 3.13 2.84 -21.12
N SER A 135 4.41 2.71 -20.74
CA SER A 135 4.92 3.20 -19.45
C SER A 135 4.84 4.71 -19.32
N ASP A 136 5.08 5.42 -20.42
CA ASP A 136 5.08 6.90 -20.47
C ASP A 136 3.65 7.48 -20.46
N GLU A 137 2.66 6.66 -20.79
CA GLU A 137 1.25 7.04 -20.87
C GLU A 137 0.52 6.79 -19.53
N ILE A 138 1.16 6.10 -18.57
CA ILE A 138 0.60 5.88 -17.24
C ILE A 138 0.97 7.05 -16.33
N LEU A 139 0.13 8.08 -16.36
CA LEU A 139 0.31 9.31 -15.58
C LEU A 139 -0.48 9.31 -14.26
N THR A 140 -1.36 8.36 -14.07
CA THR A 140 -2.28 8.33 -12.93
C THR A 140 -2.50 6.91 -12.43
N TYR A 141 -2.76 6.79 -11.12
CA TYR A 141 -3.25 5.56 -10.51
C TYR A 141 -4.50 5.82 -9.68
N TYR A 142 -5.43 4.87 -9.71
CA TYR A 142 -6.39 4.74 -8.63
C TYR A 142 -5.80 3.87 -7.53
N ILE A 143 -5.94 4.32 -6.29
CA ILE A 143 -5.52 3.59 -5.09
C ILE A 143 -6.76 3.29 -4.26
N LYS A 144 -6.97 2.02 -3.94
CA LYS A 144 -7.93 1.60 -2.91
C LYS A 144 -7.20 1.50 -1.59
N GLU A 145 -7.61 2.31 -0.63
CA GLU A 145 -7.11 2.33 0.75
C GLU A 145 -8.12 1.72 1.70
N GLU A 146 -7.63 1.05 2.71
CA GLU A 146 -8.41 0.70 3.88
C GLU A 146 -7.98 1.59 5.03
N VAL A 147 -8.93 2.33 5.56
CA VAL A 147 -8.76 3.12 6.77
C VAL A 147 -9.51 2.41 7.88
N SER A 148 -8.83 2.12 8.97
CA SER A 148 -9.40 1.38 10.08
C SER A 148 -9.00 1.97 11.42
N TYR A 149 -9.90 1.83 12.38
CA TYR A 149 -9.72 2.25 13.76
C TYR A 149 -10.09 1.12 14.71
N ASN A 150 -9.18 0.81 15.61
CA ASN A 150 -9.38 -0.19 16.64
C ASN A 150 -9.40 0.51 18.01
N LEU A 151 -10.54 0.41 18.71
CA LEU A 151 -10.73 1.03 20.04
C LEU A 151 -9.90 0.40 21.12
N THR A 152 -9.74 -0.92 21.10
CA THR A 152 -9.09 -1.66 22.18
C THR A 152 -7.64 -1.21 22.38
N ASN A 153 -6.93 -1.00 21.27
CA ASN A 153 -5.54 -0.54 21.30
C ASN A 153 -5.38 0.92 20.82
N SER A 154 -6.50 1.62 20.60
CA SER A 154 -6.51 2.99 20.10
C SER A 154 -5.61 3.20 18.87
N SER A 155 -5.57 2.23 17.96
CA SER A 155 -4.74 2.31 16.77
C SER A 155 -5.53 2.75 15.55
N PHE A 156 -4.96 3.71 14.82
CA PHE A 156 -5.45 4.14 13.51
C PHE A 156 -4.48 3.67 12.42
N LYS A 157 -5.01 2.97 11.43
CA LYS A 157 -4.22 2.45 10.32
C LYS A 157 -4.81 2.90 8.99
N THR A 158 -3.93 3.25 8.07
CA THR A 158 -4.25 3.41 6.65
C THR A 158 -3.33 2.49 5.87
N ARG A 159 -3.90 1.60 5.07
CA ARG A 159 -3.12 0.68 4.25
C ARG A 159 -3.62 0.66 2.81
N VAL A 160 -2.71 0.58 1.87
CA VAL A 160 -3.05 0.36 0.47
C VAL A 160 -3.52 -1.08 0.29
N VAL A 161 -4.68 -1.24 -0.34
CA VAL A 161 -5.30 -2.54 -0.63
C VAL A 161 -5.04 -2.97 -2.06
N ALA A 162 -5.21 -2.03 -3.01
CA ALA A 162 -5.06 -2.30 -4.44
C ALA A 162 -4.65 -1.04 -5.19
N LEU A 163 -4.04 -1.25 -6.36
CA LEU A 163 -3.65 -0.23 -7.31
C LEU A 163 -4.28 -0.52 -8.67
N CYS A 164 -4.67 0.53 -9.39
CA CYS A 164 -5.12 0.45 -10.76
C CYS A 164 -4.39 1.50 -11.60
N PRO A 165 -3.48 1.12 -12.51
CA PRO A 165 -2.87 2.06 -13.45
C PRO A 165 -3.91 2.57 -14.44
N ILE A 166 -3.82 3.84 -14.78
CA ILE A 166 -4.71 4.51 -15.74
C ILE A 166 -3.88 4.93 -16.93
N LEU A 167 -4.22 4.37 -18.07
CA LEU A 167 -3.68 4.78 -19.37
C LEU A 167 -4.32 6.10 -19.77
N VAL A 168 -3.51 7.05 -20.20
CA VAL A 168 -3.93 8.35 -20.67
C VAL A 168 -3.63 8.42 -22.15
N GLU A 169 -4.67 8.50 -22.97
CA GLU A 169 -4.55 8.62 -24.40
C GLU A 169 -5.01 10.00 -24.86
N ASP A 170 -4.23 10.64 -25.72
CA ASP A 170 -4.64 11.85 -26.41
C ASP A 170 -5.38 11.44 -27.68
N ASN A 171 -6.68 11.68 -27.70
CA ASN A 171 -7.51 11.31 -28.82
C ASN A 171 -7.64 12.50 -29.77
N GLU A 172 -6.97 12.43 -30.92
CA GLU A 172 -7.01 13.49 -31.95
C GLU A 172 -8.43 13.80 -32.49
N PHE A 173 -9.40 12.90 -32.26
CA PHE A 173 -10.77 13.01 -32.77
C PHE A 173 -11.77 13.59 -31.76
N ILE A 174 -11.40 13.64 -30.47
CA ILE A 174 -12.24 14.14 -29.39
C ILE A 174 -11.43 15.19 -28.63
N ASP A 175 -11.94 16.40 -28.54
CA ASP A 175 -11.33 17.44 -27.71
C ASP A 175 -11.33 16.98 -26.24
N GLY A 176 -10.26 16.30 -25.83
CA GLY A 176 -10.11 15.85 -24.45
C GLY A 176 -9.14 14.67 -24.28
N ILE A 177 -8.63 14.56 -23.08
CA ILE A 177 -7.78 13.46 -22.66
C ILE A 177 -8.68 12.30 -22.22
N GLU A 178 -8.59 11.18 -22.90
CA GLU A 178 -9.28 9.96 -22.50
C GLU A 178 -8.45 9.17 -21.50
N ARG A 179 -9.14 8.58 -20.51
CA ARG A 179 -8.53 7.91 -19.37
C ARG A 179 -9.09 6.50 -19.24
N TYR A 180 -8.22 5.53 -19.40
CA TYR A 180 -8.58 4.11 -19.39
C TYR A 180 -7.95 3.39 -18.21
N PRO A 181 -8.74 3.10 -17.15
CA PRO A 181 -8.27 2.22 -16.08
C PRO A 181 -8.01 0.81 -16.65
N LEU A 182 -6.77 0.34 -16.52
CA LEU A 182 -6.36 -0.92 -17.16
C LEU A 182 -6.87 -2.14 -16.39
N PHE A 183 -6.50 -2.24 -15.13
CA PHE A 183 -6.86 -3.37 -14.27
C PHE A 183 -6.49 -3.08 -12.81
N TRP A 184 -7.14 -3.75 -11.89
CA TRP A 184 -6.77 -3.74 -10.49
C TRP A 184 -5.76 -4.84 -10.18
N VAL A 185 -4.79 -4.53 -9.30
CA VAL A 185 -3.89 -5.50 -8.66
C VAL A 185 -3.95 -5.34 -7.15
N LYS A 186 -3.98 -6.45 -6.42
CA LYS A 186 -3.89 -6.40 -4.96
C LYS A 186 -2.47 -5.97 -4.55
N TYR A 187 -2.39 -5.03 -3.63
CA TYR A 187 -1.09 -4.53 -3.16
C TYR A 187 -0.23 -5.63 -2.53
N ASN A 188 -0.85 -6.55 -1.78
CA ASN A 188 -0.12 -7.65 -1.15
C ASN A 188 0.55 -8.59 -2.16
N ASP A 189 -0.01 -8.75 -3.36
CA ASP A 189 0.54 -9.62 -4.39
C ASP A 189 1.77 -9.00 -5.07
N ILE A 190 1.83 -7.68 -5.15
CA ILE A 190 2.94 -6.93 -5.77
C ILE A 190 4.00 -6.46 -4.77
N LYS A 191 3.64 -6.29 -3.51
CA LYS A 191 4.50 -5.76 -2.45
C LYS A 191 5.90 -6.41 -2.38
N PRO A 192 6.07 -7.74 -2.48
CA PRO A 192 7.40 -8.37 -2.44
C PRO A 192 8.32 -7.88 -3.55
N TYR A 193 7.77 -7.53 -4.71
CA TYR A 193 8.52 -7.08 -5.88
C TYR A 193 8.85 -5.58 -5.80
N LEU A 194 7.96 -4.79 -5.20
CA LEU A 194 8.13 -3.34 -5.04
C LEU A 194 9.23 -2.97 -4.03
N ASN A 195 9.61 -3.87 -3.16
CA ASN A 195 10.66 -3.63 -2.17
C ASN A 195 12.03 -3.36 -2.80
N ASN A 196 12.25 -3.88 -4.00
CA ASN A 196 13.50 -3.72 -4.74
C ASN A 196 13.53 -2.47 -5.64
N ILE A 197 12.41 -1.75 -5.75
CA ILE A 197 12.32 -0.53 -6.52
C ILE A 197 12.64 0.64 -5.60
N THR A 198 13.68 1.38 -5.95
CA THR A 198 14.14 2.53 -5.18
C THR A 198 13.71 3.82 -5.85
N ILE A 199 13.13 4.73 -5.08
CA ILE A 199 12.66 6.03 -5.54
C ILE A 199 13.21 7.16 -4.68
N ILE A 200 13.21 8.37 -5.23
CA ILE A 200 13.47 9.62 -4.52
C ILE A 200 12.10 10.28 -4.27
N PRO A 201 11.59 10.25 -3.03
CA PRO A 201 10.23 10.71 -2.74
C PRO A 201 10.06 12.23 -2.76
N ASP A 202 11.14 12.98 -2.72
CA ASP A 202 11.15 14.45 -2.78
C ASP A 202 12.33 14.89 -3.63
N TYR A 203 12.04 15.41 -4.82
CA TYR A 203 13.07 15.87 -5.77
C TYR A 203 13.92 17.01 -5.21
N ARG A 204 13.44 17.73 -4.20
CA ARG A 204 14.20 18.79 -3.51
C ARG A 204 15.23 18.22 -2.53
N ASN A 205 15.12 16.94 -2.18
CA ASN A 205 16.05 16.24 -1.30
C ASN A 205 16.46 14.88 -1.89
N THR A 206 17.35 14.92 -2.86
CA THR A 206 17.85 13.73 -3.57
C THR A 206 18.68 12.79 -2.72
N ALA A 207 19.10 13.21 -1.53
CA ALA A 207 19.81 12.35 -0.58
C ALA A 207 18.89 11.32 0.10
N LYS A 208 17.57 11.56 0.07
CA LYS A 208 16.61 10.67 0.69
C LYS A 208 16.08 9.67 -0.34
N VAL A 209 16.57 8.46 -0.24
CA VAL A 209 16.16 7.34 -1.08
C VAL A 209 15.36 6.34 -0.25
N MET A 210 14.30 5.75 -0.82
CA MET A 210 13.51 4.74 -0.14
C MET A 210 12.91 3.74 -1.14
N SER A 211 12.46 2.59 -0.66
CA SER A 211 11.72 1.64 -1.49
C SER A 211 10.30 2.14 -1.78
N VAL A 212 9.72 1.71 -2.90
CA VAL A 212 8.30 1.96 -3.22
C VAL A 212 7.40 1.37 -2.12
N THR A 213 7.78 0.24 -1.55
CA THR A 213 7.06 -0.37 -0.42
C THR A 213 7.03 0.55 0.80
N ASP A 214 8.16 1.17 1.16
CA ASP A 214 8.22 2.13 2.28
C ASP A 214 7.44 3.41 1.99
N PHE A 215 7.45 3.87 0.75
CA PHE A 215 6.69 5.03 0.31
C PHE A 215 5.19 4.83 0.55
N PHE A 216 4.64 3.70 0.10
CA PHE A 216 3.25 3.35 0.34
C PHE A 216 2.95 3.06 1.81
N ALA A 217 3.82 2.36 2.53
CA ALA A 217 3.63 2.04 3.94
C ALA A 217 3.58 3.29 4.84
N ARG A 218 4.25 4.36 4.44
CA ARG A 218 4.24 5.65 5.13
C ARG A 218 3.15 6.60 4.65
N ASN A 219 2.35 6.19 3.66
CA ASN A 219 1.31 7.01 3.03
C ASN A 219 1.86 8.39 2.57
N LEU A 220 2.99 8.39 1.87
CA LEU A 220 3.64 9.62 1.42
C LEU A 220 3.04 10.19 0.12
N TYR A 221 2.32 9.37 -0.63
CA TYR A 221 1.62 9.80 -1.84
C TYR A 221 0.52 10.81 -1.52
N LYS A 222 0.23 11.66 -2.49
CA LYS A 222 -0.87 12.62 -2.46
C LYS A 222 -1.84 12.32 -3.58
N GLY A 223 -3.10 12.62 -3.34
CA GLY A 223 -4.13 12.46 -4.36
C GLY A 223 -5.51 12.77 -3.84
N ASP A 224 -6.40 13.06 -4.76
CA ASP A 224 -7.77 13.44 -4.47
C ASP A 224 -8.65 12.22 -4.21
N ILE A 225 -9.49 12.29 -3.19
CA ILE A 225 -10.48 11.26 -2.91
C ILE A 225 -11.60 11.37 -3.95
N TYR A 226 -11.75 10.35 -4.81
CA TYR A 226 -12.83 10.35 -5.79
C TYR A 226 -14.04 9.49 -5.38
N LYS A 227 -13.85 8.56 -4.43
CA LYS A 227 -14.88 7.64 -3.95
C LYS A 227 -14.60 7.21 -2.51
N VAL A 228 -15.66 7.01 -1.76
CA VAL A 228 -15.65 6.36 -0.46
C VAL A 228 -16.64 5.21 -0.51
N SER A 229 -16.34 4.08 0.11
CA SER A 229 -17.26 2.95 0.13
C SER A 229 -18.62 3.37 0.68
N ASN A 230 -19.65 3.19 -0.12
CA ASN A 230 -21.03 3.54 0.21
C ASN A 230 -21.99 2.49 -0.35
N ALA A 231 -23.21 2.47 0.16
CA ALA A 231 -24.20 1.45 -0.19
C ALA A 231 -24.62 1.46 -1.68
N LEU A 232 -24.46 2.59 -2.36
CA LEU A 232 -24.81 2.75 -3.78
C LEU A 232 -23.59 2.62 -4.70
N ASP A 233 -22.40 2.46 -4.13
CA ASP A 233 -21.11 2.39 -4.82
C ASP A 233 -20.82 3.55 -5.78
N ARG A 234 -21.35 4.73 -5.49
CA ARG A 234 -21.20 5.93 -6.30
C ARG A 234 -19.93 6.69 -5.97
N THR A 235 -19.36 7.34 -7.00
CA THR A 235 -18.27 8.30 -6.81
C THR A 235 -18.78 9.57 -6.15
N LEU A 236 -17.86 10.36 -5.56
CA LEU A 236 -18.22 11.63 -4.93
C LEU A 236 -18.84 12.59 -5.95
N ASN A 237 -18.32 12.64 -7.16
CA ASN A 237 -18.86 13.49 -8.23
C ASN A 237 -20.30 13.14 -8.59
N GLN A 238 -20.63 11.83 -8.65
CA GLN A 238 -22.00 11.37 -8.87
C GLN A 238 -22.96 11.70 -7.70
N ILE A 239 -22.43 11.90 -6.50
CA ILE A 239 -23.22 12.25 -5.32
C ILE A 239 -23.47 13.74 -5.22
N VAL A 240 -22.44 14.56 -5.45
CA VAL A 240 -22.52 16.00 -5.20
C VAL A 240 -22.84 16.85 -6.43
N GLY A 241 -22.58 16.35 -7.64
CA GLY A 241 -23.02 16.92 -8.92
C GLY A 241 -22.39 18.26 -9.34
N SER A 242 -21.42 18.80 -8.60
CA SER A 242 -20.66 19.98 -8.99
C SER A 242 -19.22 19.97 -8.47
N ASP A 243 -18.28 20.56 -9.22
CA ASP A 243 -16.85 20.57 -8.88
C ASP A 243 -16.55 21.31 -7.57
N SER A 244 -17.26 22.39 -7.29
CA SER A 244 -17.10 23.13 -6.04
C SER A 244 -17.55 22.30 -4.82
N ALA A 245 -18.68 21.61 -4.94
CA ALA A 245 -19.17 20.71 -3.89
C ALA A 245 -18.29 19.48 -3.75
N LEU A 246 -17.69 18.99 -4.85
CA LEU A 246 -16.73 17.88 -4.84
C LEU A 246 -15.51 18.21 -3.97
N LYS A 247 -14.88 19.37 -4.19
CA LYS A 247 -13.73 19.82 -3.38
C LYS A 247 -14.08 19.96 -1.91
N VAL A 248 -15.26 20.47 -1.58
CA VAL A 248 -15.73 20.57 -0.19
C VAL A 248 -15.93 19.20 0.41
N ALA A 249 -16.55 18.25 -0.31
CA ALA A 249 -16.76 16.89 0.16
C ALA A 249 -15.42 16.15 0.38
N GLN A 250 -14.48 16.29 -0.53
CA GLN A 250 -13.11 15.74 -0.42
C GLN A 250 -12.42 16.28 0.84
N GLN A 251 -12.46 17.60 1.05
CA GLN A 251 -11.87 18.24 2.21
C GLN A 251 -12.51 17.78 3.53
N HIS A 252 -13.83 17.63 3.57
CA HIS A 252 -14.52 17.09 4.76
C HIS A 252 -14.06 15.68 5.11
N ILE A 253 -13.93 14.80 4.12
CA ILE A 253 -13.46 13.42 4.34
C ILE A 253 -12.03 13.44 4.87
N GLU A 254 -11.15 14.24 4.28
CA GLU A 254 -9.75 14.37 4.75
C GLU A 254 -9.67 14.90 6.19
N ASP A 255 -10.50 15.87 6.53
CA ASP A 255 -10.55 16.43 7.89
C ASP A 255 -11.11 15.43 8.91
N ASP A 256 -12.08 14.61 8.52
CA ASP A 256 -12.61 13.54 9.36
C ASP A 256 -11.54 12.47 9.64
N ILE A 257 -10.82 12.02 8.62
CA ILE A 257 -9.69 11.08 8.74
C ILE A 257 -8.62 11.67 9.67
N ARG A 258 -8.26 12.93 9.46
CA ARG A 258 -7.26 13.64 10.27
C ARG A 258 -7.71 13.78 11.73
N ARG A 259 -9.00 14.08 11.95
CA ARG A 259 -9.60 14.19 13.28
C ARG A 259 -9.57 12.86 14.01
N ILE A 260 -10.01 11.76 13.38
CA ILE A 260 -9.98 10.41 13.96
C ILE A 260 -8.54 10.03 14.32
N ARG A 261 -7.59 10.23 13.41
CA ARG A 261 -6.16 9.96 13.64
C ARG A 261 -5.62 10.73 14.86
N LYS A 262 -5.96 12.01 14.99
CA LYS A 262 -5.52 12.87 16.10
C LYS A 262 -6.11 12.45 17.44
N THR A 263 -7.40 12.13 17.46
CA THR A 263 -8.11 11.67 18.66
C THR A 263 -7.52 10.35 19.14
N THR A 264 -7.28 9.42 18.23
CA THR A 264 -6.66 8.12 18.50
C THR A 264 -5.28 8.28 19.14
N TYR A 265 -4.43 9.11 18.54
CA TYR A 265 -3.08 9.38 19.07
C TYR A 265 -3.14 9.95 20.50
N ASN A 266 -4.01 10.94 20.75
CA ASN A 266 -4.13 11.58 22.06
C ASN A 266 -4.68 10.58 23.11
N THR A 267 -5.65 9.76 22.76
CA THR A 267 -6.21 8.74 23.67
C THR A 267 -5.15 7.72 24.05
N TYR A 268 -4.40 7.21 23.08
CA TYR A 268 -3.34 6.26 23.32
C TYR A 268 -2.23 6.85 24.21
N TYR A 269 -1.75 8.05 23.89
CA TYR A 269 -0.72 8.73 24.66
C TYR A 269 -1.16 8.97 26.11
N ASN A 270 -2.35 9.48 26.33
CA ASN A 270 -2.89 9.74 27.66
C ASN A 270 -3.11 8.47 28.47
N SER A 271 -3.64 7.40 27.87
CA SER A 271 -3.88 6.13 28.57
C SER A 271 -2.56 5.44 28.95
N SER A 272 -1.58 5.43 28.07
CA SER A 272 -0.27 4.82 28.32
C SER A 272 0.54 5.56 29.37
N CYS A 273 0.49 6.90 29.37
CA CYS A 273 1.21 7.72 30.36
C CYS A 273 0.52 7.75 31.73
N VAL A 274 -0.82 7.62 31.81
CA VAL A 274 -1.54 7.53 33.11
C VAL A 274 -1.22 6.23 33.83
N THR A 275 -1.06 5.13 33.08
CA THR A 275 -0.71 3.84 33.69
C THR A 275 0.67 3.89 34.34
N LEU A 276 1.64 4.58 33.73
CA LEU A 276 3.00 4.73 34.32
C LEU A 276 3.03 5.58 35.58
N LYS A 277 2.15 6.59 35.72
CA LYS A 277 2.07 7.40 36.95
C LYS A 277 1.53 6.63 38.16
N ARG A 278 0.70 5.59 37.96
CA ARG A 278 0.17 4.76 39.06
C ARG A 278 1.18 3.79 39.66
N TYR A 279 2.28 3.52 38.98
CA TYR A 279 3.33 2.61 39.46
C TYR A 279 4.55 3.35 40.02
N SER A 280 4.53 4.68 40.03
CA SER A 280 5.64 5.54 40.55
C SER A 280 5.31 6.25 41.89
N GLU A 281 4.12 6.00 42.45
CA GLU A 281 3.70 6.34 43.81
C GLU A 281 3.70 5.07 44.72
#